data_b49c75b461533f40dfad55776ce42c81
#
_entry.id   b49c75b461533f40dfad55776ce42c81
#
_cell.length_a   1.000
_cell.length_b   1.000
_cell.length_c   1.000
_cell.angle_alpha   90.00
_cell.angle_beta   90.00
_cell.angle_gamma   90.00
#
_symmetry.space_group_name_H-M   'P 1'
#
loop_
_entity.id
_entity.type
_entity.pdbx_description
1 polymer ?
#
loop_
_entity_poly.entity_id
_entity_poly.type
_entity_poly.pdbx_seq_one_letter_code
_entity_poly.pdbx_strand_id
1 'polypeptide(L)'
;GKRHLRELDIEELLFRKPLVVSDERTNAYYKDKVVLITGGGGSIGSELCRQLAKMNPKKIIILDIYENGAYDVQQELKIAYGNKLELQIEICSITHRKALERVFEKYHPQIIINAAAHKHVPLMEHNCVEAIYNNVFGTQNLVELCEEYGAERFMMVSTDKAVNPTNVMGATKRMCEMIVESASTHGKVKYSAT
;
A
#
# COMPACT_ATOMS: atom_id res chain seq x y z
N GLY A 1 3.20 1.29 30.39
CA GLY A 1 2.06 0.58 29.83
C GLY A 1 2.35 0.18 28.41
N LYS A 2 2.63 -1.11 28.18
CA LYS A 2 2.80 -1.66 26.82
C LYS A 2 1.46 -1.56 26.12
N ARG A 3 1.38 -0.70 25.09
CA ARG A 3 0.27 -0.74 24.14
C ARG A 3 0.48 -1.99 23.30
N HIS A 4 -0.28 -3.04 23.58
CA HIS A 4 -0.46 -4.12 22.63
C HIS A 4 -1.21 -3.55 21.41
N LEU A 5 -0.47 -3.36 20.32
CA LEU A 5 -1.09 -3.26 19.00
C LEU A 5 -1.80 -4.60 18.77
N ARG A 6 -3.12 -4.58 18.79
CA ARG A 6 -3.92 -5.74 18.38
C ARG A 6 -3.54 -6.05 16.95
N GLU A 7 -3.02 -7.24 16.72
CA GLU A 7 -2.93 -7.82 15.40
C GLU A 7 -4.34 -7.87 14.82
N LEU A 8 -4.62 -6.97 13.89
CA LEU A 8 -5.85 -7.02 13.13
C LEU A 8 -5.69 -8.16 12.12
N ASP A 9 -6.36 -9.27 12.38
CA ASP A 9 -6.46 -10.35 11.43
C ASP A 9 -7.12 -9.81 10.15
N ILE A 10 -6.47 -10.05 9.00
CA ILE A 10 -6.99 -9.61 7.70
C ILE A 10 -8.33 -10.28 7.41
N GLU A 11 -8.56 -11.49 7.91
CA GLU A 11 -9.89 -12.10 7.90
C GLU A 11 -10.87 -11.30 8.75
N GLU A 12 -10.45 -10.71 9.85
CA GLU A 12 -11.28 -9.76 10.59
C GLU A 12 -11.53 -8.47 9.82
N LEU A 13 -10.59 -8.00 9.01
CA LEU A 13 -10.79 -6.83 8.14
C LEU A 13 -11.66 -7.16 6.91
N LEU A 14 -11.55 -8.39 6.38
CA LEU A 14 -12.28 -8.82 5.19
C LEU A 14 -13.63 -9.49 5.52
N PHE A 15 -13.79 -10.13 6.68
CA PHE A 15 -14.93 -10.97 7.06
C PHE A 15 -15.69 -10.52 8.31
N ARG A 16 -15.18 -9.58 9.09
CA ARG A 16 -16.14 -8.83 9.89
C ARG A 16 -17.15 -8.26 8.90
N LYS A 17 -18.46 -8.48 9.22
CA LYS A 17 -19.58 -7.72 8.61
C LYS A 17 -19.01 -6.43 8.12
N PRO A 18 -19.16 -6.07 6.85
CA PRO A 18 -18.41 -4.97 6.32
C PRO A 18 -18.40 -3.92 7.43
N LEU A 19 -17.29 -3.83 8.11
CA LEU A 19 -16.98 -2.64 8.86
C LEU A 19 -17.36 -1.63 7.85
N VAL A 20 -18.50 -0.97 8.08
CA VAL A 20 -18.98 0.04 7.20
C VAL A 20 -17.83 1.02 7.14
N VAL A 21 -16.87 0.67 6.30
CA VAL A 21 -15.75 1.54 5.91
C VAL A 21 -16.34 2.72 5.14
N SER A 22 -17.62 2.68 4.90
CA SER A 22 -18.46 3.78 4.48
C SER A 22 -19.00 4.61 5.68
N ASP A 23 -18.16 4.83 6.69
CA ASP A 23 -18.37 6.02 7.51
C ASP A 23 -18.27 7.21 6.56
N GLU A 24 -19.26 8.09 6.62
CA GLU A 24 -19.29 9.31 5.80
C GLU A 24 -17.97 10.09 5.86
N ARG A 25 -17.26 10.03 6.99
CA ARG A 25 -15.94 10.63 7.18
C ARG A 25 -14.87 9.97 6.30
N THR A 26 -14.88 8.64 6.21
CA THR A 26 -13.90 7.90 5.40
C THR A 26 -14.17 8.14 3.92
N ASN A 27 -15.43 8.12 3.50
CA ASN A 27 -15.80 8.43 2.12
C ASN A 27 -15.43 9.88 1.77
N ALA A 28 -15.68 10.84 2.66
CA ALA A 28 -15.32 12.23 2.46
C ALA A 28 -13.81 12.43 2.37
N TYR A 29 -13.04 11.64 3.11
CA TYR A 29 -11.59 11.72 3.12
C TYR A 29 -10.97 11.32 1.77
N TYR A 30 -11.48 10.24 1.14
CA TYR A 30 -10.94 9.74 -0.14
C TYR A 30 -11.58 10.40 -1.37
N LYS A 31 -12.72 11.06 -1.19
CA LYS A 31 -13.40 11.72 -2.28
C LYS A 31 -12.50 12.75 -2.97
N ASP A 32 -12.47 12.68 -4.30
CA ASP A 32 -11.69 13.57 -5.16
C ASP A 32 -10.16 13.52 -4.94
N LYS A 33 -9.66 12.48 -4.27
CA LYS A 33 -8.23 12.28 -4.02
C LYS A 33 -7.59 11.40 -5.09
N VAL A 34 -6.32 11.68 -5.37
CA VAL A 34 -5.45 10.80 -6.16
C VAL A 34 -4.77 9.82 -5.22
N VAL A 35 -5.08 8.53 -5.38
CA VAL A 35 -4.61 7.46 -4.51
C VAL A 35 -3.67 6.53 -5.27
N LEU A 36 -2.47 6.34 -4.76
CA LEU A 36 -1.49 5.37 -5.25
C LEU A 36 -1.52 4.14 -4.35
N ILE A 37 -1.75 2.97 -4.94
CA ILE A 37 -1.69 1.69 -4.24
C ILE A 37 -0.53 0.88 -4.81
N THR A 38 0.50 0.66 -4.01
CA THR A 38 1.60 -0.23 -4.37
C THR A 38 1.25 -1.66 -3.99
N GLY A 39 1.57 -2.61 -4.85
CA GLY A 39 1.10 -3.98 -4.70
C GLY A 39 -0.40 -4.14 -4.96
N GLY A 40 -0.98 -3.24 -5.76
CA GLY A 40 -2.41 -3.20 -6.04
C GLY A 40 -2.98 -4.39 -6.79
N GLY A 41 -2.15 -5.18 -7.46
CA GLY A 41 -2.54 -6.43 -8.11
C GLY A 41 -2.55 -7.66 -7.20
N GLY A 42 -2.01 -7.54 -5.99
CA GLY A 42 -2.05 -8.60 -4.99
C GLY A 42 -3.43 -8.77 -4.34
N SER A 43 -3.62 -9.80 -3.50
CA SER A 43 -4.92 -10.07 -2.87
C SER A 43 -5.40 -8.93 -1.98
N ILE A 44 -4.53 -8.36 -1.18
CA ILE A 44 -4.87 -7.24 -0.30
C ILE A 44 -4.99 -5.94 -1.09
N GLY A 45 -4.02 -5.64 -1.94
CA GLY A 45 -4.05 -4.44 -2.77
C GLY A 45 -5.26 -4.38 -3.69
N SER A 46 -5.68 -5.50 -4.27
CA SER A 46 -6.88 -5.57 -5.11
C SER A 46 -8.15 -5.31 -4.32
N GLU A 47 -8.26 -5.84 -3.10
CA GLU A 47 -9.41 -5.57 -2.24
C GLU A 47 -9.45 -4.11 -1.79
N LEU A 48 -8.31 -3.53 -1.48
CA LEU A 48 -8.22 -2.09 -1.21
C LEU A 48 -8.68 -1.25 -2.40
N CYS A 49 -8.30 -1.63 -3.62
CA CYS A 49 -8.78 -0.97 -4.84
C CYS A 49 -10.31 -1.04 -4.96
N ARG A 50 -10.91 -2.19 -4.67
CA ARG A 50 -12.36 -2.37 -4.69
C ARG A 50 -13.07 -1.47 -3.66
N GLN A 51 -12.54 -1.40 -2.45
CA GLN A 51 -13.10 -0.56 -1.40
C GLN A 51 -12.96 0.92 -1.75
N LEU A 52 -11.78 1.35 -2.21
CA LEU A 52 -11.53 2.73 -2.62
C LEU A 52 -12.41 3.18 -3.78
N ALA A 53 -12.67 2.30 -4.74
CA ALA A 53 -13.54 2.61 -5.87
C ALA A 53 -14.95 3.06 -5.45
N LYS A 54 -15.43 2.59 -4.30
CA LYS A 54 -16.72 2.98 -3.73
C LYS A 54 -16.72 4.38 -3.11
N MET A 55 -15.55 4.95 -2.86
CA MET A 55 -15.38 6.22 -2.15
C MET A 55 -15.24 7.44 -3.09
N ASN A 56 -15.46 7.25 -4.37
CA ASN A 56 -15.35 8.29 -5.40
C ASN A 56 -14.02 9.05 -5.40
N PRO A 57 -12.88 8.36 -5.44
CA PRO A 57 -11.59 9.03 -5.59
C PRO A 57 -11.51 9.71 -6.96
N LYS A 58 -10.66 10.71 -7.09
CA LYS A 58 -10.40 11.34 -8.38
C LYS A 58 -9.70 10.38 -9.34
N LYS A 59 -8.73 9.62 -8.83
CA LYS A 59 -7.93 8.67 -9.59
C LYS A 59 -7.34 7.62 -8.67
N ILE A 60 -7.30 6.37 -9.13
CA ILE A 60 -6.55 5.30 -8.50
C ILE A 60 -5.41 4.90 -9.43
N ILE A 61 -4.19 4.90 -8.93
CA ILE A 61 -3.02 4.36 -9.61
C ILE A 61 -2.65 3.04 -8.94
N ILE A 62 -2.70 1.96 -9.71
CA ILE A 62 -2.26 0.64 -9.29
C ILE A 62 -0.81 0.47 -9.72
N LEU A 63 0.09 0.37 -8.77
CA LEU A 63 1.50 0.10 -9.02
C LEU A 63 1.83 -1.32 -8.56
N ASP A 64 2.38 -2.11 -9.45
CA ASP A 64 2.78 -3.48 -9.17
C ASP A 64 3.98 -3.87 -10.04
N ILE A 65 4.72 -4.87 -9.62
CA ILE A 65 5.78 -5.49 -10.42
C ILE A 65 5.23 -6.54 -11.40
N TYR A 66 4.04 -7.07 -11.12
CA TYR A 66 3.37 -8.07 -11.93
C TYR A 66 2.19 -7.47 -12.70
N GLU A 67 2.25 -7.59 -14.00
CA GLU A 67 1.27 -7.06 -14.93
C GLU A 67 -0.11 -7.72 -14.80
N ASN A 68 -0.13 -9.06 -14.69
CA ASN A 68 -1.37 -9.83 -14.74
C ASN A 68 -2.36 -9.44 -13.64
N GLY A 69 -1.95 -9.43 -12.40
CA GLY A 69 -2.81 -9.08 -11.28
C GLY A 69 -3.34 -7.64 -11.36
N ALA A 70 -2.51 -6.71 -11.80
CA ALA A 70 -2.89 -5.32 -11.98
C ALA A 70 -3.96 -5.16 -13.09
N TYR A 71 -3.78 -5.83 -14.21
CA TYR A 71 -4.76 -5.83 -15.30
C TYR A 71 -6.08 -6.47 -14.91
N ASP A 72 -6.07 -7.57 -14.17
CA ASP A 72 -7.29 -8.22 -13.71
C ASP A 72 -8.16 -7.28 -12.87
N VAL A 73 -7.55 -6.58 -11.94
CA VAL A 73 -8.23 -5.57 -11.11
C VAL A 73 -8.74 -4.41 -11.97
N GLN A 74 -7.93 -3.94 -12.90
CA GLN A 74 -8.33 -2.87 -13.81
C GLN A 74 -9.55 -3.26 -14.62
N GLN A 75 -9.58 -4.45 -15.21
CA GLN A 75 -10.73 -4.92 -16.00
C GLN A 75 -11.98 -5.05 -15.14
N GLU A 76 -11.85 -5.65 -13.95
CA GLU A 76 -12.96 -5.76 -13.01
C GLU A 76 -13.58 -4.40 -12.67
N LEU A 77 -12.76 -3.44 -12.31
CA LEU A 77 -13.23 -2.11 -11.91
C LEU A 77 -13.74 -1.27 -13.09
N LYS A 78 -13.17 -1.44 -14.28
CA LYS A 78 -13.71 -0.80 -15.50
C LYS A 78 -15.09 -1.33 -15.87
N ILE A 79 -15.33 -2.62 -15.70
CA ILE A 79 -16.65 -3.22 -15.94
C ILE A 79 -17.66 -2.67 -14.92
N ALA A 80 -17.28 -2.59 -13.64
CA ALA A 80 -18.16 -2.15 -12.56
C ALA A 80 -18.48 -0.66 -12.59
N TYR A 81 -17.52 0.19 -12.92
CA TYR A 81 -17.62 1.64 -12.78
C TYR A 81 -17.58 2.42 -14.10
N GLY A 82 -17.09 1.80 -15.17
CA GLY A 82 -16.97 2.46 -16.47
C GLY A 82 -16.15 3.74 -16.40
N ASN A 83 -16.65 4.81 -16.98
CA ASN A 83 -15.99 6.12 -17.01
C ASN A 83 -16.11 6.91 -15.68
N LYS A 84 -16.81 6.39 -14.70
CA LYS A 84 -16.97 7.05 -13.39
C LYS A 84 -15.71 6.95 -12.52
N LEU A 85 -14.84 5.97 -12.79
CA LEU A 85 -13.59 5.75 -12.09
C LEU A 85 -12.42 5.91 -13.06
N GLU A 86 -11.52 6.84 -12.75
CA GLU A 86 -10.26 6.95 -13.46
C GLU A 86 -9.22 6.05 -12.79
N LEU A 87 -8.76 5.04 -13.52
CA LEU A 87 -7.86 4.00 -13.07
C LEU A 87 -6.66 3.88 -14.01
N GLN A 88 -5.46 3.98 -13.46
CA GLN A 88 -4.21 3.83 -14.20
C GLN A 88 -3.36 2.71 -13.60
N ILE A 89 -2.59 2.04 -14.44
CA ILE A 89 -1.63 1.01 -14.04
C ILE A 89 -0.23 1.49 -14.34
N GLU A 90 0.66 1.31 -13.39
CA GLU A 90 2.10 1.49 -13.54
C GLU A 90 2.82 0.21 -13.11
N ILE A 91 3.61 -0.36 -14.03
CA ILE A 91 4.40 -1.56 -13.76
C ILE A 91 5.81 -1.13 -13.40
N CYS A 92 6.10 -1.20 -12.11
CA CYS A 92 7.40 -0.79 -11.60
C CYS A 92 7.62 -1.34 -10.19
N SER A 93 8.87 -1.49 -9.81
CA SER A 93 9.25 -1.86 -8.44
C SER A 93 9.40 -0.61 -7.57
N ILE A 94 8.95 -0.68 -6.33
CA ILE A 94 9.17 0.40 -5.35
C ILE A 94 10.65 0.59 -4.99
N THR A 95 11.50 -0.38 -5.31
CA THR A 95 12.96 -0.27 -5.14
C THR A 95 13.63 0.50 -6.28
N HIS A 96 12.96 0.68 -7.40
CA HIS A 96 13.48 1.42 -8.54
C HIS A 96 13.16 2.91 -8.39
N ARG A 97 14.03 3.62 -7.68
CA ARG A 97 13.83 5.02 -7.28
C ARG A 97 13.40 5.95 -8.41
N LYS A 98 14.10 5.91 -9.54
CA LYS A 98 13.81 6.81 -10.67
C LYS A 98 12.46 6.53 -11.33
N ALA A 99 12.09 5.25 -11.48
CA ALA A 99 10.80 4.88 -12.02
C ALA A 99 9.66 5.29 -11.09
N LEU A 100 9.83 5.09 -9.79
CA LEU A 100 8.88 5.48 -8.78
C LEU A 100 8.73 7.02 -8.72
N GLU A 101 9.81 7.75 -8.82
CA GLU A 101 9.81 9.22 -8.87
C GLU A 101 9.01 9.74 -10.06
N ARG A 102 9.14 9.12 -11.24
CA ARG A 102 8.33 9.47 -12.42
C ARG A 102 6.83 9.28 -12.17
N VAL A 103 6.44 8.26 -11.42
CA VAL A 103 5.04 8.03 -11.04
C VAL A 103 4.55 9.17 -10.13
N PHE A 104 5.33 9.57 -9.14
CA PHE A 104 4.99 10.71 -8.29
C PHE A 104 4.92 12.02 -9.06
N GLU A 105 5.85 12.26 -9.96
CA GLU A 105 5.88 13.45 -10.81
C GLU A 105 4.68 13.50 -11.77
N LYS A 106 4.32 12.36 -12.35
CA LYS A 106 3.20 12.27 -13.29
C LYS A 106 1.84 12.45 -12.64
N TYR A 107 1.63 11.86 -11.46
CA TYR A 107 0.30 11.77 -10.85
C TYR A 107 0.11 12.66 -9.63
N HIS A 108 1.16 13.07 -8.97
CA HIS A 108 1.11 13.80 -7.70
C HIS A 108 0.13 13.16 -6.70
N PRO A 109 0.32 11.90 -6.31
CA PRO A 109 -0.60 11.22 -5.44
C PRO A 109 -0.68 11.90 -4.08
N GLN A 110 -1.89 12.02 -3.57
CA GLN A 110 -2.18 12.65 -2.29
C GLN A 110 -2.17 11.64 -1.16
N ILE A 111 -2.59 10.41 -1.45
CA ILE A 111 -2.62 9.30 -0.51
C ILE A 111 -1.89 8.13 -1.13
N ILE A 112 -0.96 7.56 -0.38
CA ILE A 112 -0.18 6.40 -0.78
C ILE A 112 -0.47 5.26 0.18
N ILE A 113 -0.87 4.10 -0.36
CA ILE A 113 -1.08 2.88 0.40
C ILE A 113 -0.08 1.84 -0.08
N ASN A 114 0.84 1.46 0.79
CA ASN A 114 1.84 0.45 0.49
C ASN A 114 1.34 -0.93 0.93
N ALA A 115 0.82 -1.70 -0.04
CA ALA A 115 0.45 -3.10 0.14
C ALA A 115 1.43 -4.05 -0.58
N ALA A 116 2.55 -3.53 -1.06
CA ALA A 116 3.60 -4.31 -1.70
C ALA A 116 4.38 -5.10 -0.65
N ALA A 117 3.93 -6.30 -0.36
CA ALA A 117 4.65 -7.24 0.49
C ALA A 117 5.03 -8.48 -0.33
N HIS A 118 6.25 -8.98 -0.12
CA HIS A 118 6.65 -10.27 -0.69
C HIS A 118 5.85 -11.40 -0.04
N LYS A 119 4.97 -12.04 -0.82
CA LYS A 119 4.03 -13.05 -0.33
C LYS A 119 4.58 -14.48 -0.32
N HIS A 120 5.72 -14.73 -0.94
CA HIS A 120 6.23 -16.09 -1.11
C HIS A 120 7.26 -16.42 -0.04
N VAL A 121 6.77 -16.85 1.13
CA VAL A 121 7.57 -17.32 2.26
C VAL A 121 8.65 -18.35 1.87
N PRO A 122 8.38 -19.36 1.00
CA PRO A 122 9.41 -20.32 0.61
C PRO A 122 10.56 -19.70 -0.20
N LEU A 123 10.29 -18.70 -1.03
CA LEU A 123 11.35 -17.98 -1.79
C LEU A 123 12.12 -17.03 -0.89
N MET A 124 11.51 -16.56 0.20
CA MET A 124 12.16 -15.69 1.17
C MET A 124 13.16 -16.41 2.06
N GLU A 125 12.97 -17.70 2.32
CA GLU A 125 13.94 -18.52 3.07
C GLU A 125 15.26 -18.69 2.31
N HIS A 126 15.24 -18.69 0.98
CA HIS A 126 16.42 -18.79 0.14
C HIS A 126 17.04 -17.43 -0.23
N ASN A 127 16.27 -16.34 -0.17
CA ASN A 127 16.70 -14.99 -0.55
C ASN A 127 16.28 -13.93 0.47
N CYS A 128 16.51 -14.19 1.76
CA CYS A 128 16.17 -13.29 2.85
C CYS A 128 16.72 -11.88 2.67
N VAL A 129 17.94 -11.76 2.16
CA VAL A 129 18.61 -10.46 1.96
C VAL A 129 17.89 -9.63 0.92
N GLU A 130 17.46 -10.25 -0.19
CA GLU A 130 16.75 -9.56 -1.26
C GLU A 130 15.36 -9.09 -0.80
N ALA A 131 14.65 -9.93 -0.04
CA ALA A 131 13.35 -9.56 0.54
C ALA A 131 13.46 -8.40 1.52
N ILE A 132 14.48 -8.40 2.38
CA ILE A 132 14.80 -7.29 3.30
C ILE A 132 15.08 -6.03 2.50
N TYR A 133 15.95 -6.15 1.51
CA TYR A 133 16.33 -5.04 0.64
C TYR A 133 15.09 -4.41 -0.02
N ASN A 134 14.26 -5.22 -0.65
CA ASN A 134 13.06 -4.74 -1.35
C ASN A 134 12.07 -4.06 -0.41
N ASN A 135 11.79 -4.65 0.74
CA ASN A 135 10.84 -4.08 1.70
C ASN A 135 11.36 -2.81 2.36
N VAL A 136 12.59 -2.82 2.84
CA VAL A 136 13.20 -1.69 3.56
C VAL A 136 13.47 -0.53 2.61
N PHE A 137 14.17 -0.76 1.52
CA PHE A 137 14.50 0.29 0.56
C PHE A 137 13.28 0.77 -0.22
N GLY A 138 12.34 -0.12 -0.53
CA GLY A 138 11.08 0.26 -1.14
C GLY A 138 10.26 1.19 -0.23
N THR A 139 10.15 0.88 1.04
CA THR A 139 9.49 1.73 2.04
C THR A 139 10.19 3.07 2.18
N GLN A 140 11.52 3.07 2.25
CA GLN A 140 12.34 4.28 2.31
C GLN A 140 12.09 5.19 1.10
N ASN A 141 12.10 4.63 -0.11
CA ASN A 141 11.81 5.37 -1.33
C ASN A 141 10.42 6.02 -1.31
N LEU A 142 9.41 5.27 -0.90
CA LEU A 142 8.04 5.77 -0.82
C LEU A 142 7.91 6.92 0.18
N VAL A 143 8.47 6.76 1.36
CA VAL A 143 8.43 7.79 2.41
C VAL A 143 9.13 9.07 1.96
N GLU A 144 10.32 8.96 1.39
CA GLU A 144 11.07 10.12 0.87
C GLU A 144 10.31 10.84 -0.24
N LEU A 145 9.70 10.11 -1.17
CA LEU A 145 8.92 10.70 -2.25
C LEU A 145 7.61 11.33 -1.76
N CYS A 146 6.96 10.75 -0.76
CA CYS A 146 5.82 11.37 -0.11
C CYS A 146 6.17 12.75 0.45
N GLU A 147 7.30 12.87 1.15
CA GLU A 147 7.76 14.15 1.69
C GLU A 147 8.16 15.13 0.59
N GLU A 148 8.89 14.67 -0.42
CA GLU A 148 9.38 15.51 -1.51
C GLU A 148 8.23 16.08 -2.36
N TYR A 149 7.22 15.28 -2.66
CA TYR A 149 6.08 15.66 -3.48
C TYR A 149 4.86 16.15 -2.69
N GLY A 150 4.98 16.25 -1.38
CA GLY A 150 3.95 16.84 -0.54
C GLY A 150 2.66 16.02 -0.46
N ALA A 151 2.76 14.70 -0.41
CA ALA A 151 1.62 13.84 -0.17
C ALA A 151 0.96 14.16 1.18
N GLU A 152 -0.33 13.90 1.29
CA GLU A 152 -1.07 14.14 2.52
C GLU A 152 -0.90 12.99 3.52
N ARG A 153 -0.93 11.74 3.02
CA ARG A 153 -0.89 10.53 3.85
C ARG A 153 -0.16 9.37 3.20
N PHE A 154 0.59 8.66 4.01
CA PHE A 154 1.17 7.36 3.70
C PHE A 154 0.65 6.30 4.68
N MET A 155 0.16 5.19 4.14
CA MET A 155 -0.32 4.05 4.92
C MET A 155 0.46 2.82 4.53
N MET A 156 1.05 2.15 5.51
CA MET A 156 1.70 0.86 5.32
C MET A 156 0.77 -0.25 5.82
N VAL A 157 0.40 -1.15 4.92
CA VAL A 157 -0.42 -2.32 5.25
C VAL A 157 0.51 -3.50 5.46
N SER A 158 0.55 -4.00 6.68
CA SER A 158 1.31 -5.19 7.04
C SER A 158 0.44 -6.43 6.91
N THR A 159 0.97 -7.46 6.26
CA THR A 159 0.30 -8.75 6.16
C THR A 159 0.95 -9.72 7.14
N ASP A 160 0.31 -10.01 8.24
CA ASP A 160 0.79 -10.95 9.25
C ASP A 160 0.52 -12.44 8.95
N LYS A 161 0.08 -12.76 7.74
CA LYS A 161 -0.02 -14.16 7.28
C LYS A 161 1.31 -14.77 6.84
N ALA A 162 2.42 -14.38 7.45
CA ALA A 162 3.61 -15.19 7.44
C ALA A 162 3.37 -16.35 8.43
N VAL A 163 2.92 -17.45 7.92
CA VAL A 163 2.92 -18.75 8.64
C VAL A 163 4.38 -19.04 8.96
N ASN A 164 4.78 -18.88 10.24
CA ASN A 164 6.15 -18.84 10.76
C ASN A 164 6.93 -17.56 10.43
N PRO A 165 6.79 -16.50 11.25
CA PRO A 165 7.71 -15.38 11.16
C PRO A 165 9.11 -15.86 11.52
N THR A 166 9.97 -16.01 10.51
CA THR A 166 11.40 -16.14 10.77
C THR A 166 11.86 -14.84 11.44
N ASN A 167 12.87 -14.91 12.30
CA ASN A 167 13.45 -13.72 12.94
C ASN A 167 13.80 -12.61 11.93
N VAL A 168 14.11 -13.00 10.69
CA VAL A 168 14.42 -12.10 9.58
C VAL A 168 13.21 -11.31 9.13
N MET A 169 12.03 -11.94 9.02
CA MET A 169 10.80 -11.25 8.64
C MET A 169 10.37 -10.25 9.72
N GLY A 170 10.43 -10.66 10.97
CA GLY A 170 10.16 -9.76 12.11
C GLY A 170 11.10 -8.57 12.15
N ALA A 171 12.38 -8.78 11.89
CA ALA A 171 13.37 -7.70 11.81
C ALA A 171 13.10 -6.76 10.65
N THR A 172 12.73 -7.27 9.47
CA THR A 172 12.38 -6.46 8.29
C THR A 172 11.16 -5.60 8.56
N LYS A 173 10.10 -6.17 9.12
CA LYS A 173 8.91 -5.45 9.52
C LYS A 173 9.24 -4.33 10.50
N ARG A 174 10.07 -4.62 11.51
CA ARG A 174 10.49 -3.63 12.49
C ARG A 174 11.28 -2.49 11.87
N MET A 175 12.17 -2.78 10.93
CA MET A 175 12.91 -1.74 10.21
C MET A 175 11.98 -0.82 9.41
N CYS A 176 10.99 -1.38 8.70
CA CYS A 176 9.98 -0.60 7.99
C CYS A 176 9.16 0.28 8.95
N GLU A 177 8.74 -0.25 10.09
CA GLU A 177 8.05 0.51 11.14
C GLU A 177 8.89 1.67 11.66
N MET A 178 10.19 1.45 11.88
CA MET A 178 11.12 2.50 12.33
C MET A 178 11.28 3.61 11.30
N ILE A 179 11.32 3.28 10.00
CA ILE A 179 11.36 4.27 8.92
C ILE A 179 10.10 5.15 8.97
N VAL A 180 8.93 4.53 9.10
CA VAL A 180 7.65 5.24 9.18
C VAL A 180 7.56 6.08 10.45
N GLU A 181 7.97 5.56 11.59
CA GLU A 181 8.01 6.28 12.87
C GLU A 181 8.94 7.50 12.80
N SER A 182 10.13 7.34 12.23
CA SER A 182 11.08 8.44 12.05
C SER A 182 10.51 9.54 11.13
N ALA A 183 9.91 9.14 10.03
CA ALA A 183 9.27 10.08 9.10
C ALA A 183 8.11 10.83 9.76
N SER A 184 7.31 10.17 10.60
CA SER A 184 6.17 10.79 11.30
C SER A 184 6.60 11.85 12.31
N THR A 185 7.82 11.77 12.85
CA THR A 185 8.37 12.75 13.79
C THR A 185 8.93 14.00 13.11
N HIS A 186 9.42 13.87 11.89
CA HIS A 186 10.15 14.94 11.18
C HIS A 186 9.43 15.46 9.94
N GLY A 187 8.48 14.69 9.41
CA GLY A 187 7.79 14.99 8.17
C GLY A 187 6.47 15.74 8.35
N LYS A 188 5.96 16.27 7.24
CA LYS A 188 4.64 16.94 7.15
C LYS A 188 3.53 15.97 6.76
N VAL A 189 3.87 14.81 6.23
CA VAL A 189 2.95 13.75 5.81
C VAL A 189 2.42 13.02 7.04
N LYS A 190 1.16 12.62 7.02
CA LYS A 190 0.60 11.77 8.05
C LYS A 190 0.92 10.31 7.74
N TYR A 191 1.54 9.61 8.69
CA TYR A 191 1.93 8.22 8.54
C TYR A 191 1.11 7.31 9.42
N SER A 192 0.75 6.13 8.90
CA SER A 192 0.13 5.06 9.66
C SER A 192 0.63 3.70 9.18
N ALA A 193 0.72 2.74 10.09
CA ALA A 193 1.03 1.35 9.82
C ALA A 193 -0.01 0.46 10.52
N THR A 194 -0.47 -0.60 9.84
CA THR A 194 -1.44 -1.57 10.35
C THR A 194 -0.90 -2.98 10.30
#